data_96f183315f17ce315604d9393a9939d9
#
_entry.id   96f183315f17ce315604d9393a9939d9
#
_cell.length_a   1.000
_cell.length_b   1.000
_cell.length_c   1.000
_cell.angle_alpha   90.00
_cell.angle_beta   90.00
_cell.angle_gamma   90.00
#
_symmetry.space_group_name_H-M   'P 1'
#
loop_
_entity.id
_entity.type
_entity.pdbx_description
1 polymer ?
#
loop_
_entity_poly.entity_id
_entity_poly.type
_entity_poly.pdbx_seq_one_letter_code
_entity_poly.pdbx_strand_id
1 'polypeptide(L)'
;DLPFGYDFVKKATMREINFGESDMMGKAFPVAGITQPRKGFTVCHYCGTVQRGAKHPAHTPTCKAKQQGIKEPFDNCMFLYREFVSEAVRILIPAIKMEDAKKVESFAAAIMLGLKRKFGSVDHLHFTVVDVPEQDSEVRKSYMVIYDTVPGGTGYLKQLTAGKNAMMDLFQLALEAMENCSCASDPDKDGCYHCVY
;
A
#
# COMPACT_ATOMS: atom_id res chain seq x y z
N ASP A 1 -12.37 7.25 -26.38
CA ASP A 1 -12.82 6.98 -24.99
C ASP A 1 -11.71 6.26 -24.24
N LEU A 2 -11.31 6.78 -23.11
CA LEU A 2 -10.34 6.12 -22.25
C LEU A 2 -11.04 4.97 -21.49
N PRO A 3 -10.48 3.76 -21.46
CA PRO A 3 -11.06 2.68 -20.69
C PRO A 3 -11.05 3.05 -19.21
N PHE A 4 -12.22 3.18 -18.62
CA PHE A 4 -12.40 3.36 -17.19
C PHE A 4 -13.24 2.19 -16.67
N GLY A 5 -12.83 1.64 -15.57
CA GLY A 5 -13.56 0.57 -14.93
C GLY A 5 -13.19 0.45 -13.46
N TYR A 6 -14.13 -0.03 -12.69
CA TYR A 6 -13.90 -0.37 -11.28
C TYR A 6 -14.64 -1.65 -10.92
N ASP A 7 -14.13 -2.36 -9.94
CA ASP A 7 -14.81 -3.51 -9.38
C ASP A 7 -14.60 -3.61 -7.85
N PHE A 8 -15.56 -4.24 -7.19
CA PHE A 8 -15.54 -4.48 -5.76
C PHE A 8 -15.13 -5.92 -5.46
N VAL A 9 -14.12 -6.07 -4.64
CA VAL A 9 -13.62 -7.36 -4.17
C VAL A 9 -14.00 -7.55 -2.71
N LYS A 10 -15.02 -8.36 -2.46
CA LYS A 10 -15.55 -8.60 -1.11
C LYS A 10 -14.55 -9.29 -0.18
N LYS A 11 -13.67 -10.12 -0.72
CA LYS A 11 -12.69 -10.90 0.03
C LYS A 11 -11.34 -10.79 -0.68
N ALA A 12 -10.66 -9.68 -0.47
CA ALA A 12 -9.29 -9.48 -0.93
C ALA A 12 -8.33 -9.95 0.16
N THR A 13 -7.41 -10.83 -0.18
CA THR A 13 -6.30 -11.18 0.70
C THR A 13 -5.24 -10.11 0.61
N MET A 14 -5.06 -9.38 1.70
CA MET A 14 -4.05 -8.34 1.83
C MET A 14 -2.84 -8.90 2.56
N ARG A 15 -1.65 -8.63 2.05
CA ARG A 15 -0.39 -9.01 2.67
C ARG A 15 0.50 -7.79 2.81
N GLU A 16 0.74 -7.38 4.04
CA GLU A 16 1.69 -6.32 4.37
C GLU A 16 3.03 -6.94 4.72
N ILE A 17 4.07 -6.58 3.99
CA ILE A 17 5.40 -7.17 4.14
C ILE A 17 6.39 -6.10 4.59
N ASN A 18 7.07 -6.36 5.70
CA ASN A 18 8.20 -5.55 6.14
C ASN A 18 9.50 -6.21 5.66
N PHE A 19 10.16 -5.56 4.71
CA PHE A 19 11.39 -6.03 4.08
C PHE A 19 12.67 -5.67 4.87
N GLY A 20 12.53 -5.06 6.06
CA GLY A 20 13.67 -4.56 6.80
C GLY A 20 14.30 -3.32 6.20
N GLU A 21 15.54 -3.04 6.58
CA GLU A 21 16.30 -1.88 6.10
C GLU A 21 16.64 -2.01 4.60
N SER A 22 16.65 -0.85 3.90
CA SER A 22 17.21 -0.80 2.55
C SER A 22 18.72 -0.94 2.63
N ASP A 23 19.29 -1.81 1.80
CA ASP A 23 20.73 -2.01 1.70
C ASP A 23 21.15 -1.87 0.23
N MET A 24 21.86 -0.80 -0.08
CA MET A 24 22.38 -0.53 -1.43
C MET A 24 23.40 -1.57 -1.90
N MET A 25 24.00 -2.31 -0.95
CA MET A 25 24.98 -3.37 -1.20
C MET A 25 24.38 -4.78 -1.11
N GLY A 26 23.12 -4.89 -0.72
CA GLY A 26 22.43 -6.17 -0.56
C GLY A 26 22.04 -6.82 -1.87
N LYS A 27 21.66 -8.09 -1.82
CA LYS A 27 21.06 -8.78 -2.95
C LYS A 27 19.68 -8.18 -3.23
N ALA A 28 19.49 -7.70 -4.47
CA ALA A 28 18.19 -7.27 -4.93
C ALA A 28 17.28 -8.49 -5.10
N PHE A 29 16.22 -8.57 -4.32
CA PHE A 29 15.14 -9.50 -4.58
C PHE A 29 13.97 -8.71 -5.20
N PRO A 30 13.53 -9.03 -6.42
CA PRO A 30 12.32 -8.46 -6.98
C PRO A 30 11.09 -9.08 -6.28
N VAL A 31 10.75 -8.55 -5.12
CA VAL A 31 9.55 -8.97 -4.39
C VAL A 31 8.47 -7.92 -4.61
N ALA A 32 7.34 -8.30 -5.17
CA ALA A 32 6.18 -7.44 -5.40
C ALA A 32 6.51 -6.14 -6.16
N GLY A 33 7.38 -6.20 -7.17
CA GLY A 33 7.76 -5.03 -7.98
C GLY A 33 8.75 -4.06 -7.33
N ILE A 34 9.21 -4.32 -6.11
CA ILE A 34 10.23 -3.50 -5.44
C ILE A 34 11.60 -3.85 -6.01
N THR A 35 12.23 -2.87 -6.64
CA THR A 35 13.58 -3.01 -7.24
C THR A 35 14.71 -2.69 -6.26
N GLN A 36 14.42 -2.01 -5.14
CA GLN A 36 15.44 -1.66 -4.15
C GLN A 36 15.92 -2.88 -3.38
N PRO A 37 17.23 -3.08 -3.23
CA PRO A 37 17.78 -4.15 -2.43
C PRO A 37 17.29 -4.08 -0.98
N ARG A 38 16.87 -5.20 -0.42
CA ARG A 38 16.40 -5.30 0.96
C ARG A 38 17.18 -6.38 1.69
N LYS A 39 17.66 -6.04 2.87
CA LYS A 39 18.48 -6.90 3.70
C LYS A 39 17.66 -7.93 4.48
N GLY A 40 16.39 -7.62 4.73
CA GLY A 40 15.57 -8.41 5.64
C GLY A 40 16.02 -8.24 7.10
N PHE A 41 15.52 -9.13 7.93
CA PHE A 41 15.86 -9.21 9.33
C PHE A 41 16.73 -10.43 9.61
N THR A 42 17.64 -10.29 10.55
CA THR A 42 18.36 -11.43 11.15
C THR A 42 17.63 -11.84 12.41
N VAL A 43 17.20 -13.08 12.50
CA VAL A 43 16.32 -13.57 13.58
C VAL A 43 16.97 -14.79 14.23
N CYS A 44 16.94 -14.87 15.55
CA CYS A 44 17.41 -16.06 16.23
C CYS A 44 16.47 -17.24 16.00
N HIS A 45 16.98 -18.33 15.41
CA HIS A 45 16.24 -19.56 15.12
C HIS A 45 15.54 -20.18 16.36
N TYR A 46 16.12 -20.03 17.55
CA TYR A 46 15.62 -20.67 18.77
C TYR A 46 14.63 -19.84 19.57
N CYS A 47 14.72 -18.50 19.51
CA CYS A 47 13.85 -17.64 20.34
C CYS A 47 13.11 -16.56 19.54
N GLY A 48 13.31 -16.48 18.22
CA GLY A 48 12.61 -15.55 17.36
C GLY A 48 13.01 -14.07 17.55
N THR A 49 14.01 -13.77 18.39
CA THR A 49 14.40 -12.38 18.64
C THR A 49 15.13 -11.80 17.43
N VAL A 50 14.64 -10.65 16.95
CA VAL A 50 15.24 -9.89 15.86
C VAL A 50 16.53 -9.20 16.36
N GLN A 51 17.59 -9.33 15.59
CA GLN A 51 18.88 -8.70 15.88
C GLN A 51 18.88 -7.24 15.45
N ARG A 52 19.25 -6.34 16.37
CA ARG A 52 19.35 -4.90 16.11
C ARG A 52 20.82 -4.44 16.18
N GLY A 53 21.62 -4.89 15.22
CA GLY A 53 23.05 -4.52 15.12
C GLY A 53 24.02 -5.67 15.45
N ALA A 54 25.28 -5.48 15.04
CA ALA A 54 26.27 -6.55 15.01
C ALA A 54 26.97 -6.84 16.35
N LYS A 55 26.89 -5.94 17.35
CA LYS A 55 27.81 -6.02 18.50
C LYS A 55 27.37 -6.94 19.63
N HIS A 56 26.07 -7.17 19.80
CA HIS A 56 25.57 -8.06 20.85
C HIS A 56 24.31 -8.78 20.37
N PRO A 57 24.40 -10.07 20.07
CA PRO A 57 23.22 -10.85 19.68
C PRO A 57 22.20 -10.83 20.82
N ALA A 58 21.00 -10.34 20.52
CA ALA A 58 19.91 -10.33 21.48
C ALA A 58 19.27 -11.73 21.54
N HIS A 59 19.02 -12.21 22.74
CA HIS A 59 18.31 -13.46 23.00
C HIS A 59 17.40 -13.31 24.22
N THR A 60 16.31 -14.04 24.26
CA THR A 60 15.53 -14.17 25.50
C THR A 60 16.37 -14.89 26.57
N PRO A 61 16.09 -14.67 27.87
CA PRO A 61 16.81 -15.35 28.96
C PRO A 61 16.79 -16.89 28.84
N THR A 62 15.70 -17.43 28.33
CA THR A 62 15.47 -18.89 28.16
C THR A 62 15.91 -19.43 26.81
N CYS A 63 16.57 -18.60 25.98
CA CYS A 63 17.01 -19.03 24.66
C CYS A 63 18.03 -20.16 24.74
N LYS A 64 17.76 -21.27 24.07
CA LYS A 64 18.65 -22.41 23.95
C LYS A 64 20.03 -22.04 23.39
N ALA A 65 20.07 -21.14 22.42
CA ALA A 65 21.33 -20.69 21.85
C ALA A 65 22.20 -19.96 22.88
N LYS A 66 21.57 -19.13 23.74
CA LYS A 66 22.27 -18.43 24.83
C LYS A 66 22.77 -19.42 25.89
N GLN A 67 21.93 -20.37 26.30
CA GLN A 67 22.25 -21.34 27.34
C GLN A 67 23.35 -22.31 26.93
N GLN A 68 23.40 -22.69 25.67
CA GLN A 68 24.34 -23.67 25.13
C GLN A 68 25.53 -23.05 24.40
N GLY A 69 25.64 -21.73 24.34
CA GLY A 69 26.74 -21.02 23.68
C GLY A 69 26.82 -21.27 22.15
N ILE A 70 25.67 -21.44 21.49
CA ILE A 70 25.63 -21.67 20.02
C ILE A 70 26.05 -20.38 19.31
N LYS A 71 27.10 -20.44 18.51
CA LYS A 71 27.74 -19.27 17.89
C LYS A 71 26.95 -18.63 16.77
N GLU A 72 26.25 -19.41 15.96
CA GLU A 72 25.52 -18.93 14.78
C GLU A 72 24.06 -19.44 14.76
N PRO A 73 23.22 -18.96 15.70
CA PRO A 73 21.83 -19.39 15.81
C PRO A 73 20.87 -18.55 14.99
N PHE A 74 21.30 -17.94 13.87
CA PHE A 74 20.56 -16.89 13.20
C PHE A 74 20.14 -17.30 11.79
N ASP A 75 18.86 -17.04 11.50
CA ASP A 75 18.33 -17.04 10.15
C ASP A 75 18.42 -15.60 9.60
N ASN A 76 19.06 -15.45 8.45
CA ASN A 76 19.28 -14.18 7.80
C ASN A 76 18.28 -13.97 6.65
N CYS A 77 18.08 -12.69 6.27
CA CYS A 77 17.22 -12.31 5.17
C CYS A 77 15.75 -12.74 5.37
N MET A 78 15.27 -12.68 6.60
CA MET A 78 13.87 -12.96 6.94
C MET A 78 13.01 -11.72 6.69
N PHE A 79 11.88 -11.90 6.00
CA PHE A 79 10.87 -10.85 5.85
C PHE A 79 9.70 -11.15 6.76
N LEU A 80 9.23 -10.11 7.46
CA LEU A 80 8.09 -10.23 8.35
C LEU A 80 6.84 -9.81 7.60
N TYR A 81 5.77 -10.58 7.70
CA TYR A 81 4.51 -10.22 7.08
C TYR A 81 3.32 -10.54 7.98
N ARG A 82 2.25 -9.80 7.75
CA ARG A 82 0.92 -10.16 8.23
C ARG A 82 -0.01 -10.32 7.03
N GLU A 83 -0.99 -11.18 7.18
CA GLU A 83 -2.02 -11.43 6.18
C GLU A 83 -3.40 -11.28 6.82
N PHE A 84 -4.30 -10.66 6.11
CA PHE A 84 -5.69 -10.53 6.52
C PHE A 84 -6.60 -10.46 5.29
N VAL A 85 -7.87 -10.81 5.47
CA VAL A 85 -8.88 -10.72 4.43
C VAL A 85 -9.74 -9.50 4.70
N SER A 86 -9.95 -8.66 3.68
CA SER A 86 -10.76 -7.46 3.78
C SER A 86 -11.44 -7.09 2.47
N GLU A 87 -12.18 -5.99 2.47
CA GLU A 87 -12.81 -5.44 1.28
C GLU A 87 -11.83 -4.56 0.50
N ALA A 88 -11.95 -4.58 -0.82
CA ALA A 88 -11.19 -3.69 -1.70
C ALA A 88 -12.02 -3.23 -2.89
N VAL A 89 -11.68 -2.06 -3.43
CA VAL A 89 -12.15 -1.56 -4.72
C VAL A 89 -10.95 -1.38 -5.62
N ARG A 90 -10.98 -1.98 -6.81
CA ARG A 90 -9.97 -1.76 -7.84
C ARG A 90 -10.50 -0.76 -8.86
N ILE A 91 -9.72 0.24 -9.18
CA ILE A 91 -10.03 1.26 -10.17
C ILE A 91 -8.96 1.16 -11.27
N LEU A 92 -9.38 0.90 -12.50
CA LEU A 92 -8.47 0.88 -13.64
C LEU A 92 -7.95 2.29 -13.90
N ILE A 93 -6.64 2.45 -13.86
CA ILE A 93 -5.97 3.69 -14.19
C ILE A 93 -5.75 3.70 -15.71
N PRO A 94 -6.28 4.69 -16.45
CA PRO A 94 -6.03 4.80 -17.86
C PRO A 94 -4.55 4.99 -18.15
N ALA A 95 -3.89 3.98 -18.71
CA ALA A 95 -2.44 3.89 -18.88
C ALA A 95 -1.81 5.02 -19.73
N ILE A 96 -2.62 5.74 -20.51
CA ILE A 96 -2.11 6.63 -21.56
C ILE A 96 -1.47 7.92 -21.04
N LYS A 97 -1.60 8.27 -19.76
CA LYS A 97 -1.08 9.55 -19.23
C LYS A 97 -0.55 9.53 -17.79
N MET A 98 -0.47 8.38 -17.15
CA MET A 98 -0.03 8.29 -15.75
C MET A 98 1.31 7.55 -15.60
N GLU A 99 2.25 7.79 -16.51
CA GLU A 99 3.63 7.29 -16.39
C GLU A 99 4.39 7.94 -15.22
N ASP A 100 3.86 9.06 -14.69
CA ASP A 100 4.43 9.76 -13.55
C ASP A 100 3.79 9.28 -12.26
N ALA A 101 4.58 8.63 -11.40
CA ALA A 101 4.16 8.15 -10.09
C ALA A 101 3.52 9.26 -9.23
N LYS A 102 3.99 10.50 -9.35
CA LYS A 102 3.42 11.66 -8.64
C LYS A 102 1.97 11.95 -9.05
N LYS A 103 1.63 11.76 -10.32
CA LYS A 103 0.25 11.95 -10.79
C LYS A 103 -0.68 10.89 -10.22
N VAL A 104 -0.20 9.66 -10.11
CA VAL A 104 -0.96 8.56 -9.48
C VAL A 104 -1.18 8.84 -8.00
N GLU A 105 -0.16 9.30 -7.29
CA GLU A 105 -0.25 9.68 -5.88
C GLU A 105 -1.22 10.87 -5.68
N SER A 106 -1.15 11.91 -6.52
CA SER A 106 -2.06 13.05 -6.47
C SER A 106 -3.51 12.63 -6.75
N PHE A 107 -3.72 11.75 -7.73
CA PHE A 107 -5.04 11.19 -8.02
C PHE A 107 -5.58 10.39 -6.83
N ALA A 108 -4.76 9.55 -6.24
CA ALA A 108 -5.13 8.77 -5.07
C ALA A 108 -5.46 9.68 -3.86
N ALA A 109 -4.67 10.73 -3.62
CA ALA A 109 -4.92 11.71 -2.58
C ALA A 109 -6.28 12.41 -2.78
N ALA A 110 -6.59 12.81 -4.02
CA ALA A 110 -7.88 13.41 -4.36
C ALA A 110 -9.06 12.46 -4.09
N ILE A 111 -8.93 11.18 -4.44
CA ILE A 111 -9.96 10.17 -4.16
C ILE A 111 -10.12 9.96 -2.65
N MET A 112 -9.02 9.88 -1.89
CA MET A 112 -9.08 9.77 -0.43
C MET A 112 -9.76 10.99 0.21
N LEU A 113 -9.55 12.19 -0.34
CA LEU A 113 -10.23 13.39 0.09
C LEU A 113 -11.75 13.31 -0.17
N GLY A 114 -12.16 12.81 -1.35
CA GLY A 114 -13.55 12.53 -1.68
C GLY A 114 -14.19 11.52 -0.73
N LEU A 115 -13.46 10.44 -0.40
CA LEU A 115 -13.89 9.44 0.59
C LEU A 115 -14.11 10.07 1.97
N LYS A 116 -13.17 10.91 2.40
CA LYS A 116 -13.28 11.64 3.68
C LYS A 116 -14.50 12.56 3.72
N ARG A 117 -14.81 13.24 2.62
CA ARG A 117 -16.04 14.05 2.52
C ARG A 117 -17.30 13.21 2.56
N LYS A 118 -17.29 12.04 1.92
CA LYS A 118 -18.43 11.13 1.86
C LYS A 118 -18.71 10.42 3.19
N PHE A 119 -17.68 9.94 3.85
CA PHE A 119 -17.78 9.04 5.02
C PHE A 119 -17.32 9.66 6.34
N GLY A 120 -16.67 10.82 6.31
CA GLY A 120 -16.06 11.42 7.50
C GLY A 120 -14.68 10.85 7.78
N SER A 121 -14.53 9.98 8.79
CA SER A 121 -13.26 9.33 9.10
C SER A 121 -13.02 8.14 8.17
N VAL A 122 -11.85 8.13 7.51
CA VAL A 122 -11.41 7.08 6.57
C VAL A 122 -9.98 6.61 6.85
N ASP A 123 -9.51 6.79 8.08
CA ASP A 123 -8.13 6.47 8.47
C ASP A 123 -7.78 4.98 8.32
N HIS A 124 -8.81 4.13 8.26
CA HIS A 124 -8.71 2.70 8.00
C HIS A 124 -8.69 2.34 6.50
N LEU A 125 -8.94 3.30 5.61
CA LEU A 125 -8.86 3.08 4.17
C LEU A 125 -7.49 3.49 3.65
N HIS A 126 -6.84 2.59 2.96
CA HIS A 126 -5.54 2.81 2.34
C HIS A 126 -5.61 2.52 0.84
N PHE A 127 -4.62 2.97 0.11
CA PHE A 127 -4.51 2.64 -1.30
C PHE A 127 -3.13 2.07 -1.63
N THR A 128 -3.08 1.32 -2.71
CA THR A 128 -1.86 0.87 -3.36
C THR A 128 -2.07 0.81 -4.87
N VAL A 129 -1.00 0.83 -5.63
CA VAL A 129 -1.05 0.64 -7.08
C VAL A 129 -0.52 -0.74 -7.41
N VAL A 130 -1.23 -1.46 -8.26
CA VAL A 130 -0.88 -2.81 -8.68
C VAL A 130 -0.89 -2.91 -10.20
N ASP A 131 0.22 -3.36 -10.76
CA ASP A 131 0.33 -3.66 -12.18
C ASP A 131 0.00 -5.12 -12.43
N VAL A 132 -1.03 -5.35 -13.21
CA VAL A 132 -1.48 -6.69 -13.58
C VAL A 132 -1.09 -6.93 -15.04
N PRO A 133 -0.30 -7.99 -15.35
CA PRO A 133 -0.03 -8.37 -16.73
C PRO A 133 -1.33 -8.79 -17.42
N GLU A 134 -1.56 -8.31 -18.62
CA GLU A 134 -2.67 -8.79 -19.44
C GLU A 134 -2.28 -10.15 -20.02
N GLN A 135 -3.21 -11.10 -19.99
CA GLN A 135 -2.96 -12.42 -20.58
C GLN A 135 -2.65 -12.26 -22.07
N ASP A 136 -1.57 -12.89 -22.50
CA ASP A 136 -1.08 -12.90 -23.89
C ASP A 136 -0.61 -11.55 -24.47
N SER A 137 -0.31 -10.56 -23.63
CA SER A 137 0.25 -9.28 -24.08
C SER A 137 1.40 -8.79 -23.18
N GLU A 138 2.31 -8.00 -23.77
CA GLU A 138 3.34 -7.27 -23.00
C GLU A 138 2.75 -6.07 -22.23
N VAL A 139 1.47 -5.78 -22.45
CA VAL A 139 0.77 -4.65 -21.85
C VAL A 139 0.42 -4.97 -20.41
N ARG A 140 0.76 -4.06 -19.52
CA ARG A 140 0.34 -4.11 -18.11
C ARG A 140 -0.80 -3.12 -17.88
N LYS A 141 -1.80 -3.54 -17.13
CA LYS A 141 -2.87 -2.66 -16.66
C LYS A 141 -2.57 -2.27 -15.22
N SER A 142 -2.50 -0.97 -14.97
CA SER A 142 -2.32 -0.45 -13.62
C SER A 142 -3.67 -0.19 -12.97
N TYR A 143 -3.81 -0.68 -11.76
CA TYR A 143 -5.00 -0.48 -10.93
C TYR A 143 -4.63 0.25 -9.65
N MET A 144 -5.39 1.29 -9.32
CA MET A 144 -5.43 1.79 -7.96
C MET A 144 -6.36 0.89 -7.15
N VAL A 145 -5.84 0.31 -6.09
CA VAL A 145 -6.59 -0.56 -5.17
C VAL A 145 -6.78 0.20 -3.86
N ILE A 146 -8.02 0.54 -3.55
CA ILE A 146 -8.40 1.08 -2.25
C ILE A 146 -8.86 -0.10 -1.40
N TYR A 147 -8.30 -0.26 -0.22
CA TYR A 147 -8.59 -1.37 0.66
C TYR A 147 -8.82 -0.93 2.10
N ASP A 148 -9.58 -1.71 2.81
CA ASP A 148 -9.86 -1.51 4.22
C ASP A 148 -8.82 -2.27 5.05
N THR A 149 -8.21 -1.63 6.03
CA THR A 149 -7.22 -2.26 6.93
C THR A 149 -7.87 -3.02 8.10
N VAL A 150 -9.17 -2.85 8.28
CA VAL A 150 -9.95 -3.63 9.25
C VAL A 150 -10.25 -5.01 8.67
N PRO A 151 -9.86 -6.10 9.33
CA PRO A 151 -10.20 -7.44 8.88
C PRO A 151 -11.72 -7.62 8.71
N GLY A 152 -12.13 -8.11 7.55
CA GLY A 152 -13.55 -8.25 7.19
C GLY A 152 -14.17 -7.03 6.52
N GLY A 153 -13.52 -5.87 6.60
CA GLY A 153 -13.99 -4.60 6.05
C GLY A 153 -15.04 -3.89 6.91
N THR A 154 -15.12 -2.58 6.77
CA THR A 154 -16.12 -1.74 7.45
C THR A 154 -17.41 -1.54 6.64
N GLY A 155 -17.43 -2.02 5.39
CA GLY A 155 -18.57 -1.85 4.47
C GLY A 155 -18.60 -0.50 3.73
N TYR A 156 -17.64 0.39 3.95
CA TYR A 156 -17.58 1.67 3.22
C TYR A 156 -17.32 1.46 1.74
N LEU A 157 -16.39 0.56 1.41
CA LEU A 157 -16.03 0.27 0.02
C LEU A 157 -17.18 -0.39 -0.74
N LYS A 158 -17.97 -1.22 -0.07
CA LYS A 158 -19.17 -1.80 -0.65
C LYS A 158 -20.19 -0.73 -1.06
N GLN A 159 -20.31 0.35 -0.29
CA GLN A 159 -21.23 1.45 -0.60
C GLN A 159 -20.84 2.21 -1.88
N LEU A 160 -19.56 2.24 -2.25
CA LEU A 160 -19.06 2.87 -3.49
C LEU A 160 -19.54 2.14 -4.75
N THR A 161 -19.95 0.90 -4.61
CA THR A 161 -20.38 0.05 -5.74
C THR A 161 -21.86 -0.34 -5.65
N ALA A 162 -22.56 0.10 -4.60
CA ALA A 162 -23.95 -0.27 -4.36
C ALA A 162 -24.97 0.46 -5.25
N GLY A 163 -24.54 1.52 -5.95
CA GLY A 163 -25.42 2.33 -6.81
C GLY A 163 -24.76 2.67 -8.14
N LYS A 164 -25.59 2.88 -9.17
CA LYS A 164 -25.15 3.17 -10.55
C LYS A 164 -24.17 4.35 -10.65
N ASN A 165 -24.33 5.36 -9.78
CA ASN A 165 -23.58 6.60 -9.79
C ASN A 165 -22.63 6.76 -8.59
N ALA A 166 -22.61 5.82 -7.65
CA ALA A 166 -21.91 5.99 -6.38
C ALA A 166 -20.39 6.30 -6.55
N MET A 167 -19.76 5.73 -7.55
CA MET A 167 -18.37 6.02 -7.89
C MET A 167 -18.21 7.39 -8.56
N MET A 168 -19.15 7.78 -9.42
CA MET A 168 -19.13 9.12 -10.04
C MET A 168 -19.38 10.22 -9.00
N ASP A 169 -20.28 9.99 -8.05
CA ASP A 169 -20.51 10.89 -6.92
C ASP A 169 -19.23 11.06 -6.08
N LEU A 170 -18.47 9.99 -5.89
CA LEU A 170 -17.17 10.08 -5.21
C LEU A 170 -16.18 10.96 -5.98
N PHE A 171 -16.08 10.79 -7.30
CA PHE A 171 -15.19 11.61 -8.12
C PHE A 171 -15.62 13.07 -8.13
N GLN A 172 -16.92 13.32 -8.15
CA GLN A 172 -17.45 14.68 -8.05
C GLN A 172 -17.09 15.33 -6.71
N LEU A 173 -17.25 14.60 -5.59
CA LEU A 173 -16.84 15.08 -4.27
C LEU A 173 -15.33 15.35 -4.18
N ALA A 174 -14.51 14.51 -4.82
CA ALA A 174 -13.08 14.71 -4.88
C ALA A 174 -12.72 15.99 -5.67
N LEU A 175 -13.34 16.17 -6.84
CA LEU A 175 -13.15 17.35 -7.68
C LEU A 175 -13.55 18.63 -6.94
N GLU A 176 -14.76 18.67 -6.39
CA GLU A 176 -15.26 19.79 -5.59
C GLU A 176 -14.36 20.12 -4.39
N ALA A 177 -13.75 19.08 -3.80
CA ALA A 177 -12.82 19.27 -2.69
C ALA A 177 -11.55 20.00 -3.12
N MET A 178 -11.06 19.71 -4.31
CA MET A 178 -9.87 20.36 -4.87
C MET A 178 -10.19 21.78 -5.37
N GLU A 179 -11.28 21.95 -6.12
CA GLU A 179 -11.68 23.25 -6.68
C GLU A 179 -12.00 24.29 -5.59
N ASN A 180 -12.58 23.85 -4.47
CA ASN A 180 -12.90 24.72 -3.35
C ASN A 180 -11.76 24.88 -2.33
N CYS A 181 -10.58 24.32 -2.62
CA CYS A 181 -9.43 24.52 -1.76
C CYS A 181 -8.87 25.94 -1.92
N SER A 182 -8.42 26.53 -0.81
CA SER A 182 -7.83 27.88 -0.82
C SER A 182 -6.60 28.03 -1.72
N CYS A 183 -5.91 26.93 -2.02
CA CYS A 183 -4.77 26.92 -2.95
C CYS A 183 -5.17 26.90 -4.43
N ALA A 184 -6.42 26.56 -4.75
CA ALA A 184 -6.88 26.45 -6.15
C ALA A 184 -6.83 27.79 -6.92
N SER A 185 -6.88 28.92 -6.21
CA SER A 185 -6.76 30.26 -6.79
C SER A 185 -5.31 30.77 -6.92
N ASP A 186 -4.32 30.04 -6.42
CA ASP A 186 -2.91 30.43 -6.42
C ASP A 186 -2.20 29.71 -7.58
N PRO A 187 -1.80 30.46 -8.66
CA PRO A 187 -1.22 29.87 -9.85
C PRO A 187 0.17 29.26 -9.61
N ASP A 188 0.81 29.60 -8.50
CA ASP A 188 2.14 29.12 -8.14
C ASP A 188 2.09 27.83 -7.27
N LYS A 189 0.88 27.29 -7.01
CA LYS A 189 0.68 26.11 -6.19
C LYS A 189 -0.03 24.99 -6.93
N ASP A 190 0.60 23.85 -6.98
CA ASP A 190 0.03 22.60 -7.52
C ASP A 190 -0.85 21.84 -6.50
N GLY A 191 -0.97 22.35 -5.28
CA GLY A 191 -1.75 21.78 -4.18
C GLY A 191 -1.30 22.29 -2.81
N CYS A 192 -1.92 21.78 -1.76
CA CYS A 192 -1.53 22.08 -0.37
C CYS A 192 -1.91 20.93 0.56
N TYR A 193 -1.48 20.98 1.82
CA TYR A 193 -1.78 19.97 2.85
C TYR A 193 -3.28 19.75 3.14
N HIS A 194 -4.16 20.61 2.65
CA HIS A 194 -5.59 20.45 2.80
C HIS A 194 -6.25 19.74 1.62
N CYS A 195 -5.56 19.57 0.49
CA CYS A 195 -6.12 18.91 -0.69
C CYS A 195 -5.30 17.69 -1.17
N VAL A 196 -4.11 17.86 -1.76
CA VAL A 196 -3.39 16.75 -2.45
C VAL A 196 -1.99 16.46 -1.91
N TYR A 197 -1.68 16.94 -0.72
CA TYR A 197 -0.44 16.57 -0.01
C TYR A 197 -0.72 15.61 1.13
#